data_f5e74207568d43d16bad77a65f29151d
#
_entry.id   f5e74207568d43d16bad77a65f29151d
#
_cell.length_a   1.000
_cell.length_b   1.000
_cell.length_c   1.000
_cell.angle_alpha   90.00
_cell.angle_beta   90.00
_cell.angle_gamma   90.00
#
_symmetry.space_group_name_H-M   'P 1'
#
loop_
_entity.id
_entity.type
_entity.pdbx_description
1 polymer ?
#
loop_
_entity_poly.entity_id
_entity_poly.type
_entity_poly.pdbx_seq_one_letter_code
_entity_poly.pdbx_strand_id
1 'polypeptide(L)'
;LSEAEWSSFAEEVRVLRRMGVSAISTDLWWGLVEGRQAGLFDWSYYDRLVELLARHDMHWVPILSFHQAGGNVNDDFMQTIPLWLWGKLLELHPELGSVRDLQYVSETGDTSMEYVSLWADSYVMPYYKSFISAFRDHFAGWTHLIDEVNLSLGPAGELRYPSYNAHDWGNYPNRGTLQCYSPLAEQDWRRYVKEKYQSI
;
A
#
# COMPACT_ATOMS: atom_id res chain seq x y z
N LEU A 1 11.05 -3.40 16.05
CA LEU A 1 11.74 -2.60 17.08
C LEU A 1 12.25 -3.51 18.19
N SER A 2 13.47 -3.23 18.69
CA SER A 2 14.02 -3.82 19.92
C SER A 2 13.32 -3.28 21.17
N GLU A 3 13.52 -3.90 22.31
CA GLU A 3 12.97 -3.40 23.58
C GLU A 3 13.45 -1.98 23.92
N ALA A 4 14.70 -1.66 23.57
CA ALA A 4 15.25 -0.31 23.79
C ALA A 4 14.55 0.73 22.89
N GLU A 5 14.31 0.40 21.62
CA GLU A 5 13.58 1.28 20.70
C GLU A 5 12.12 1.45 21.11
N TRP A 6 11.45 0.39 21.56
CA TRP A 6 10.09 0.50 22.10
C TRP A 6 10.04 1.40 23.36
N SER A 7 11.06 1.32 24.21
CA SER A 7 11.15 2.17 25.40
C SER A 7 11.39 3.64 25.04
N SER A 8 12.26 3.90 24.05
CA SER A 8 12.48 5.25 23.52
C SER A 8 11.20 5.82 22.90
N PHE A 9 10.52 5.03 22.07
CA PHE A 9 9.28 5.44 21.45
C PHE A 9 8.18 5.75 22.49
N ALA A 10 8.07 4.95 23.55
CA ALA A 10 7.12 5.22 24.63
C ALA A 10 7.39 6.57 25.32
N GLU A 11 8.65 6.92 25.51
CA GLU A 11 9.01 8.23 26.07
C GLU A 11 8.68 9.38 25.13
N GLU A 12 8.92 9.21 23.83
CA GLU A 12 8.55 10.19 22.81
C GLU A 12 7.03 10.40 22.76
N VAL A 13 6.23 9.32 22.77
CA VAL A 13 4.76 9.38 22.85
C VAL A 13 4.32 10.16 24.09
N ARG A 14 4.93 9.91 25.24
CA ARG A 14 4.66 10.64 26.47
C ARG A 14 4.95 12.15 26.36
N VAL A 15 6.04 12.51 25.69
CA VAL A 15 6.39 13.93 25.43
C VAL A 15 5.36 14.56 24.48
N LEU A 16 5.03 13.89 23.37
CA LEU A 16 4.03 14.36 22.39
C LEU A 16 2.67 14.59 23.07
N ARG A 17 2.23 13.68 23.91
CA ARG A 17 0.98 13.83 24.67
C ARG A 17 0.96 15.08 25.54
N ARG A 18 2.08 15.40 26.23
CA ARG A 18 2.22 16.63 27.01
C ARG A 18 2.19 17.90 26.16
N MET A 19 2.63 17.82 24.91
CA MET A 19 2.58 18.92 23.94
C MET A 19 1.20 19.15 23.34
N GLY A 20 0.21 18.29 23.68
CA GLY A 20 -1.15 18.38 23.19
C GLY A 20 -1.43 17.56 21.94
N VAL A 21 -0.51 16.70 21.49
CA VAL A 21 -0.78 15.73 20.43
C VAL A 21 -1.75 14.67 20.96
N SER A 22 -2.80 14.38 20.18
CA SER A 22 -3.86 13.45 20.58
C SER A 22 -3.81 12.11 19.84
N ALA A 23 -3.20 12.05 18.66
CA ALA A 23 -3.16 10.86 17.84
C ALA A 23 -1.82 10.70 17.13
N ILE A 24 -1.49 9.46 16.76
CA ILE A 24 -0.33 9.11 15.93
C ILE A 24 -0.82 8.40 14.68
N SER A 25 -0.35 8.84 13.52
CA SER A 25 -0.58 8.16 12.25
C SER A 25 0.61 7.26 11.91
N THR A 26 0.33 6.03 11.49
CA THR A 26 1.36 5.08 11.07
C THR A 26 0.91 4.26 9.87
N ASP A 27 1.86 3.94 9.00
CA ASP A 27 1.63 2.93 7.98
C ASP A 27 1.43 1.55 8.62
N LEU A 28 0.43 0.86 8.13
CA LEU A 28 0.15 -0.54 8.42
C LEU A 28 0.45 -1.33 7.14
N TRP A 29 1.69 -1.83 7.05
CA TRP A 29 2.25 -2.42 5.85
C TRP A 29 1.69 -3.82 5.59
N TRP A 30 0.96 -3.97 4.48
CA TRP A 30 0.36 -5.25 4.10
C TRP A 30 1.37 -6.40 4.07
N GLY A 31 2.51 -6.22 3.40
CA GLY A 31 3.52 -7.25 3.28
C GLY A 31 4.27 -7.60 4.55
N LEU A 32 4.20 -6.75 5.60
CA LEU A 32 4.75 -7.09 6.92
C LEU A 32 3.75 -7.93 7.73
N VAL A 33 2.47 -7.64 7.60
CA VAL A 33 1.41 -8.34 8.33
C VAL A 33 1.07 -9.68 7.65
N GLU A 34 0.90 -9.69 6.34
CA GLU A 34 0.50 -10.88 5.56
C GLU A 34 1.63 -11.38 4.65
N GLY A 35 2.89 -11.15 5.06
CA GLY A 35 4.06 -11.41 4.21
C GLY A 35 4.35 -12.88 3.93
N ARG A 36 3.96 -13.79 4.83
CA ARG A 36 4.30 -15.22 4.73
C ARG A 36 3.40 -15.97 3.75
N GLN A 37 2.11 -15.76 3.85
CA GLN A 37 1.08 -16.51 3.09
C GLN A 37 -0.25 -15.77 3.14
N ALA A 38 -1.05 -15.90 2.07
CA ALA A 38 -2.41 -15.38 2.03
C ALA A 38 -3.26 -15.92 3.19
N GLY A 39 -3.93 -15.01 3.91
CA GLY A 39 -4.78 -15.32 5.05
C GLY A 39 -4.03 -15.58 6.36
N LEU A 40 -2.71 -15.49 6.39
CA LEU A 40 -1.91 -15.64 7.61
C LEU A 40 -1.39 -14.26 8.05
N PHE A 41 -2.03 -13.68 9.04
CA PHE A 41 -1.76 -12.34 9.52
C PHE A 41 -0.95 -12.35 10.82
N ASP A 42 0.13 -11.57 10.86
CA ASP A 42 0.94 -11.31 12.05
C ASP A 42 0.73 -9.85 12.49
N TRP A 43 -0.11 -9.63 13.45
CA TRP A 43 -0.44 -8.31 13.99
C TRP A 43 0.44 -7.89 15.16
N SER A 44 1.37 -8.72 15.60
CA SER A 44 2.11 -8.56 16.86
C SER A 44 2.78 -7.19 17.05
N TYR A 45 3.30 -6.59 15.97
CA TYR A 45 3.87 -5.24 16.01
C TYR A 45 2.80 -4.19 16.32
N TYR A 46 1.66 -4.27 15.63
CA TYR A 46 0.57 -3.29 15.75
C TYR A 46 -0.26 -3.49 17.01
N ASP A 47 -0.35 -4.72 17.52
CA ASP A 47 -0.92 -4.99 18.84
C ASP A 47 -0.13 -4.26 19.91
N ARG A 48 1.20 -4.38 19.87
CA ARG A 48 2.08 -3.68 20.81
C ARG A 48 1.99 -2.17 20.67
N LEU A 49 1.87 -1.66 19.43
CA LEU A 49 1.69 -0.23 19.16
C LEU A 49 0.40 0.30 19.79
N VAL A 50 -0.74 -0.32 19.50
CA VAL A 50 -2.03 0.16 20.00
C VAL A 50 -2.13 0.07 21.52
N GLU A 51 -1.57 -0.98 22.13
CA GLU A 51 -1.46 -1.09 23.59
C GLU A 51 -0.60 0.01 24.20
N LEU A 52 0.48 0.39 23.53
CA LEU A 52 1.34 1.47 23.97
C LEU A 52 0.60 2.81 23.90
N LEU A 53 -0.08 3.09 22.80
CA LEU A 53 -0.87 4.30 22.60
C LEU A 53 -1.98 4.40 23.66
N ALA A 54 -2.70 3.30 23.90
CA ALA A 54 -3.74 3.22 24.92
C ALA A 54 -3.22 3.58 26.32
N ARG A 55 -2.04 3.09 26.69
CA ARG A 55 -1.41 3.40 28.00
C ARG A 55 -1.06 4.87 28.18
N HIS A 56 -0.91 5.60 27.08
CA HIS A 56 -0.57 7.02 27.07
C HIS A 56 -1.74 7.95 26.72
N ASP A 57 -2.97 7.43 26.68
CA ASP A 57 -4.18 8.19 26.30
C ASP A 57 -4.01 8.86 24.91
N MET A 58 -3.45 8.10 23.96
CA MET A 58 -3.22 8.52 22.58
C MET A 58 -4.10 7.71 21.64
N HIS A 59 -4.60 8.34 20.60
CA HIS A 59 -5.35 7.70 19.55
C HIS A 59 -4.45 7.22 18.40
N TRP A 60 -4.97 6.37 17.59
CA TRP A 60 -4.29 5.81 16.42
C TRP A 60 -5.01 6.15 15.13
N VAL A 61 -4.27 6.54 14.10
CA VAL A 61 -4.73 6.76 12.74
C VAL A 61 -3.97 5.81 11.82
N PRO A 62 -4.40 4.55 11.67
CA PRO A 62 -3.74 3.60 10.79
C PRO A 62 -3.93 3.98 9.33
N ILE A 63 -2.86 3.83 8.54
CA ILE A 63 -2.86 3.92 7.08
C ILE A 63 -2.67 2.50 6.56
N LEU A 64 -3.71 1.89 5.97
CA LEU A 64 -3.58 0.58 5.34
C LEU A 64 -2.79 0.71 4.05
N SER A 65 -1.52 0.30 4.08
CA SER A 65 -0.54 0.62 3.04
C SER A 65 -0.31 -0.56 2.10
N PHE A 66 -0.73 -0.39 0.85
CA PHE A 66 -0.68 -1.38 -0.23
C PHE A 66 0.40 -1.06 -1.28
N HIS A 67 1.33 -0.19 -0.95
CA HIS A 67 2.46 0.20 -1.78
C HIS A 67 3.79 -0.21 -1.16
N GLN A 68 4.87 -0.17 -1.93
CA GLN A 68 6.22 -0.39 -1.40
C GLN A 68 6.71 0.83 -0.63
N ALA A 69 7.39 0.60 0.48
CA ALA A 69 8.15 1.65 1.17
C ALA A 69 9.50 1.87 0.47
N GLY A 70 10.03 3.09 0.54
CA GLY A 70 11.36 3.41 0.01
C GLY A 70 11.38 3.75 -1.48
N GLY A 71 10.28 4.27 -2.02
CA GLY A 71 10.19 4.71 -3.41
C GLY A 71 10.85 6.06 -3.68
N ASN A 72 11.15 6.85 -2.66
CA ASN A 72 11.72 8.18 -2.83
C ASN A 72 13.25 8.17 -2.73
N VAL A 73 13.88 9.25 -3.22
CA VAL A 73 15.33 9.43 -3.11
C VAL A 73 15.74 9.51 -1.63
N ASN A 74 16.72 8.69 -1.25
CA ASN A 74 17.28 8.51 0.10
C ASN A 74 16.41 7.72 1.08
N ASP A 75 15.30 7.12 0.65
CA ASP A 75 14.58 6.19 1.49
C ASP A 75 15.19 4.78 1.41
N ASP A 76 15.21 4.06 2.52
CA ASP A 76 15.53 2.64 2.52
C ASP A 76 14.39 1.85 1.90
N PHE A 77 14.71 1.03 0.89
CA PHE A 77 13.71 0.16 0.28
C PHE A 77 13.29 -0.95 1.24
N MET A 78 11.98 -1.11 1.38
CA MET A 78 11.40 -2.22 2.14
C MET A 78 10.30 -2.89 1.34
N GLN A 79 10.36 -4.22 1.25
CA GLN A 79 9.34 -5.04 0.59
C GLN A 79 8.06 -5.05 1.44
N THR A 80 7.06 -4.30 1.04
CA THR A 80 5.82 -4.09 1.78
C THR A 80 4.57 -4.57 1.04
N ILE A 81 4.70 -5.03 -0.21
CA ILE A 81 3.69 -5.85 -0.89
C ILE A 81 4.08 -7.32 -0.67
N PRO A 82 3.15 -8.21 -0.27
CA PRO A 82 3.47 -9.62 -0.06
C PRO A 82 4.08 -10.27 -1.30
N LEU A 83 5.26 -10.88 -1.18
CA LEU A 83 5.94 -11.52 -2.32
C LEU A 83 5.13 -12.67 -2.94
N TRP A 84 4.35 -13.38 -2.13
CA TRP A 84 3.50 -14.47 -2.59
C TRP A 84 2.39 -14.00 -3.55
N LEU A 85 1.98 -12.72 -3.47
CA LEU A 85 0.87 -12.19 -4.25
C LEU A 85 1.08 -12.35 -5.76
N TRP A 86 2.25 -11.96 -6.25
CA TRP A 86 2.58 -11.97 -7.68
C TRP A 86 2.47 -13.37 -8.28
N GLY A 87 3.10 -14.35 -7.62
CA GLY A 87 3.03 -15.75 -8.05
C GLY A 87 1.63 -16.34 -7.94
N LYS A 88 0.92 -15.98 -6.86
CA LYS A 88 -0.45 -16.45 -6.63
C LYS A 88 -1.43 -15.94 -7.67
N LEU A 89 -1.32 -14.69 -8.06
CA LEU A 89 -2.17 -14.12 -9.13
C LEU A 89 -1.91 -14.79 -10.48
N LEU A 90 -0.66 -15.05 -10.83
CA LEU A 90 -0.33 -15.76 -12.07
C LEU A 90 -0.80 -17.23 -12.07
N GLU A 91 -0.74 -17.89 -10.92
CA GLU A 91 -1.25 -19.27 -10.77
C GLU A 91 -2.77 -19.34 -10.99
N LEU A 92 -3.51 -18.39 -10.41
CA LEU A 92 -4.97 -18.37 -10.47
C LEU A 92 -5.53 -17.80 -11.76
N HIS A 93 -4.74 -17.01 -12.48
CA HIS A 93 -5.13 -16.25 -13.67
C HIS A 93 -4.16 -16.53 -14.82
N PRO A 94 -4.27 -17.70 -15.47
CA PRO A 94 -3.36 -18.08 -16.57
C PRO A 94 -3.43 -17.15 -17.78
N GLU A 95 -4.47 -16.33 -17.90
CA GLU A 95 -4.61 -15.30 -18.92
C GLU A 95 -3.59 -14.16 -18.75
N LEU A 96 -3.02 -13.99 -17.56
CA LEU A 96 -1.90 -13.11 -17.31
C LEU A 96 -0.61 -13.77 -17.82
N GLY A 97 0.07 -13.11 -18.74
CA GLY A 97 1.28 -13.67 -19.35
C GLY A 97 2.50 -13.61 -18.42
N SER A 98 2.55 -12.64 -17.52
CA SER A 98 3.67 -12.44 -16.60
C SER A 98 3.32 -11.46 -15.47
N VAL A 99 4.20 -11.35 -14.48
CA VAL A 99 4.12 -10.33 -13.43
C VAL A 99 4.03 -8.91 -14.02
N ARG A 100 4.60 -8.71 -15.21
CA ARG A 100 4.56 -7.41 -15.91
C ARG A 100 3.13 -6.94 -16.18
N ASP A 101 2.18 -7.85 -16.38
CA ASP A 101 0.77 -7.49 -16.61
C ASP A 101 0.10 -6.90 -15.36
N LEU A 102 0.65 -7.22 -14.18
CA LEU A 102 0.20 -6.69 -12.89
C LEU A 102 0.91 -5.38 -12.49
N GLN A 103 1.88 -4.93 -13.27
CA GLN A 103 2.69 -3.75 -12.99
C GLN A 103 2.22 -2.57 -13.85
N TYR A 104 2.60 -1.36 -13.43
CA TYR A 104 2.57 -0.22 -14.31
C TYR A 104 3.69 -0.32 -15.33
N VAL A 105 3.38 0.00 -16.58
CA VAL A 105 4.34 0.05 -17.68
C VAL A 105 4.35 1.46 -18.24
N SER A 106 5.53 2.08 -18.28
CA SER A 106 5.71 3.45 -18.77
C SER A 106 5.71 3.52 -20.30
N GLU A 107 5.60 4.73 -20.83
CA GLU A 107 5.75 5.02 -22.27
C GLU A 107 7.15 4.67 -22.82
N THR A 108 8.15 4.52 -21.94
CA THR A 108 9.51 4.07 -22.28
C THR A 108 9.70 2.57 -22.12
N GLY A 109 8.69 1.87 -21.63
CA GLY A 109 8.71 0.44 -21.41
C GLY A 109 9.22 -0.02 -20.06
N ASP A 110 9.56 0.92 -19.17
CA ASP A 110 9.95 0.62 -17.79
C ASP A 110 8.76 0.15 -16.97
N THR A 111 9.03 -0.71 -15.99
CA THR A 111 7.98 -1.27 -15.11
C THR A 111 8.18 -0.82 -13.68
N SER A 112 7.09 -0.62 -12.95
CA SER A 112 7.11 -0.30 -11.52
C SER A 112 6.42 -1.40 -10.72
N MET A 113 7.09 -1.83 -9.65
CA MET A 113 6.57 -2.75 -8.63
C MET A 113 6.15 -2.02 -7.34
N GLU A 114 6.11 -0.71 -7.37
CA GLU A 114 5.79 0.10 -6.18
C GLU A 114 4.40 -0.21 -5.63
N TYR A 115 3.47 -0.56 -6.51
CA TYR A 115 2.12 -1.03 -6.16
C TYR A 115 1.54 -1.83 -7.34
N VAL A 116 0.48 -2.59 -7.07
CA VAL A 116 -0.19 -3.33 -8.14
C VAL A 116 -0.92 -2.35 -9.05
N SER A 117 -0.79 -2.52 -10.36
CA SER A 117 -1.44 -1.65 -11.34
C SER A 117 -2.95 -1.55 -11.09
N LEU A 118 -3.51 -0.35 -11.17
CA LEU A 118 -4.95 -0.14 -11.03
C LEU A 118 -5.78 -0.88 -12.08
N TRP A 119 -5.19 -1.16 -13.26
CA TRP A 119 -5.85 -1.96 -14.32
C TRP A 119 -5.87 -3.46 -14.00
N ALA A 120 -5.16 -3.88 -12.94
CA ALA A 120 -5.24 -5.23 -12.38
C ALA A 120 -6.18 -5.33 -11.16
N ASP A 121 -7.05 -4.35 -10.94
CA ASP A 121 -7.93 -4.24 -9.77
C ASP A 121 -8.81 -5.48 -9.58
N SER A 122 -9.39 -6.01 -10.64
CA SER A 122 -10.24 -7.21 -10.59
C SER A 122 -9.51 -8.44 -10.03
N TYR A 123 -8.20 -8.51 -10.21
CA TYR A 123 -7.36 -9.62 -9.72
C TYR A 123 -6.95 -9.41 -8.25
N VAL A 124 -6.57 -8.20 -7.88
CA VAL A 124 -6.00 -7.90 -6.54
C VAL A 124 -7.06 -7.52 -5.50
N MET A 125 -8.20 -6.98 -5.91
CA MET A 125 -9.25 -6.48 -5.03
C MET A 125 -9.74 -7.50 -3.97
N PRO A 126 -9.86 -8.82 -4.27
CA PRO A 126 -10.21 -9.81 -3.26
C PRO A 126 -9.24 -9.84 -2.09
N TYR A 127 -7.94 -9.65 -2.35
CA TYR A 127 -6.89 -9.66 -1.32
C TYR A 127 -6.91 -8.38 -0.50
N TYR A 128 -7.10 -7.21 -1.12
CA TYR A 128 -7.30 -5.95 -0.39
C TYR A 128 -8.50 -6.03 0.55
N LYS A 129 -9.63 -6.54 0.06
CA LYS A 129 -10.84 -6.72 0.89
C LYS A 129 -10.60 -7.72 2.03
N SER A 130 -9.87 -8.80 1.79
CA SER A 130 -9.50 -9.78 2.82
C SER A 130 -8.68 -9.12 3.92
N PHE A 131 -7.63 -8.36 3.54
CA PHE A 131 -6.77 -7.66 4.49
C PHE A 131 -7.53 -6.60 5.30
N ILE A 132 -8.33 -5.77 4.64
CA ILE A 132 -9.16 -4.75 5.30
C ILE A 132 -10.15 -5.41 6.29
N SER A 133 -10.76 -6.53 5.91
CA SER A 133 -11.67 -7.27 6.79
C SER A 133 -10.95 -7.87 7.99
N ALA A 134 -9.76 -8.45 7.77
CA ALA A 134 -8.93 -8.98 8.84
C ALA A 134 -8.48 -7.88 9.82
N PHE A 135 -8.09 -6.72 9.32
CA PHE A 135 -7.79 -5.54 10.14
C PHE A 135 -8.99 -5.14 11.00
N ARG A 136 -10.16 -4.95 10.38
CA ARG A 136 -11.40 -4.59 11.10
C ARG A 136 -11.70 -5.57 12.22
N ASP A 137 -11.63 -6.86 11.92
CA ASP A 137 -12.04 -7.91 12.87
C ASP A 137 -11.00 -8.04 13.99
N HIS A 138 -9.70 -7.92 13.70
CA HIS A 138 -8.62 -7.98 14.68
C HIS A 138 -8.67 -6.79 15.67
N PHE A 139 -8.83 -5.59 15.15
CA PHE A 139 -8.84 -4.36 15.96
C PHE A 139 -10.23 -3.92 16.42
N ALA A 140 -11.25 -4.78 16.32
CA ALA A 140 -12.63 -4.47 16.74
C ALA A 140 -12.73 -3.99 18.19
N GLY A 141 -11.90 -4.54 19.10
CA GLY A 141 -11.83 -4.12 20.51
C GLY A 141 -11.21 -2.74 20.74
N TRP A 142 -10.51 -2.20 19.74
CA TRP A 142 -9.74 -0.95 19.82
C TRP A 142 -10.38 0.23 19.09
N THR A 143 -11.61 0.07 18.58
CA THR A 143 -12.31 1.10 17.80
C THR A 143 -12.45 2.45 18.53
N HIS A 144 -12.46 2.43 19.85
CA HIS A 144 -12.52 3.64 20.68
C HIS A 144 -11.21 4.48 20.65
N LEU A 145 -10.11 3.89 20.17
CA LEU A 145 -8.82 4.57 19.99
C LEU A 145 -8.51 4.90 18.53
N ILE A 146 -9.31 4.41 17.59
CA ILE A 146 -9.10 4.63 16.15
C ILE A 146 -10.00 5.79 15.70
N ASP A 147 -9.39 6.97 15.44
CA ASP A 147 -10.12 8.16 15.01
C ASP A 147 -10.57 8.08 13.55
N GLU A 148 -9.68 7.58 12.70
CA GLU A 148 -9.95 7.36 11.27
C GLU A 148 -9.06 6.24 10.73
N VAL A 149 -9.40 5.71 9.56
CA VAL A 149 -8.60 4.74 8.83
C VAL A 149 -8.34 5.28 7.44
N ASN A 150 -7.08 5.44 7.08
CA ASN A 150 -6.66 5.84 5.76
C ASN A 150 -6.34 4.62 4.89
N LEU A 151 -6.59 4.74 3.58
CA LEU A 151 -6.21 3.74 2.59
C LEU A 151 -5.18 4.34 1.65
N SER A 152 -4.08 3.66 1.43
CA SER A 152 -3.13 4.04 0.40
C SER A 152 -3.69 3.72 -1.00
N LEU A 153 -3.56 4.65 -1.94
CA LEU A 153 -4.24 4.58 -3.23
C LEU A 153 -3.30 4.63 -4.44
N GLY A 154 -2.00 4.56 -4.25
CA GLY A 154 -1.07 4.61 -5.37
C GLY A 154 0.37 4.82 -4.92
N PRO A 155 1.24 5.39 -5.79
CA PRO A 155 2.64 5.62 -5.47
C PRO A 155 2.82 6.44 -4.20
N ALA A 156 3.72 6.03 -3.34
CA ALA A 156 3.92 6.62 -2.01
C ALA A 156 2.63 6.73 -1.17
N GLY A 157 1.64 5.86 -1.43
CA GLY A 157 0.34 5.86 -0.75
C GLY A 157 -0.64 6.94 -1.19
N GLU A 158 -0.28 7.79 -2.13
CA GLU A 158 -1.10 8.95 -2.53
C GLU A 158 -1.99 8.64 -3.74
N LEU A 159 -3.15 9.30 -3.82
CA LEU A 159 -3.99 9.28 -5.02
C LEU A 159 -3.34 10.14 -6.10
N ARG A 160 -2.74 9.49 -7.10
CA ARG A 160 -2.04 10.15 -8.20
C ARG A 160 -2.48 9.59 -9.55
N TYR A 161 -2.28 10.39 -10.60
CA TYR A 161 -2.25 9.84 -11.94
C TYR A 161 -1.04 8.92 -12.09
N PRO A 162 -1.12 7.85 -12.91
CA PRO A 162 -0.01 6.96 -13.16
C PRO A 162 1.04 7.63 -14.08
N SER A 163 1.64 8.72 -13.60
CA SER A 163 2.65 9.51 -14.28
C SER A 163 3.78 9.96 -13.36
N TYR A 164 3.68 9.61 -12.09
CA TYR A 164 4.71 9.88 -11.11
C TYR A 164 5.45 8.59 -10.78
N ASN A 165 6.73 8.62 -11.02
CA ASN A 165 7.60 7.57 -10.53
C ASN A 165 9.00 8.16 -10.34
N ALA A 166 9.52 8.13 -9.11
CA ALA A 166 10.89 8.55 -8.82
C ALA A 166 11.94 7.64 -9.49
N HIS A 167 11.53 6.41 -9.86
CA HIS A 167 12.37 5.42 -10.53
C HIS A 167 12.35 5.50 -12.05
N ASP A 168 11.36 6.20 -12.62
CA ASP A 168 11.36 6.50 -14.04
C ASP A 168 12.30 7.66 -14.33
N TRP A 169 12.89 7.62 -15.52
CA TRP A 169 13.81 8.64 -16.05
C TRP A 169 13.16 10.03 -16.25
N GLY A 170 12.06 10.29 -15.57
CA GLY A 170 11.45 11.61 -15.49
C GLY A 170 12.39 12.57 -14.81
N ASN A 171 13.12 13.36 -15.59
CA ASN A 171 14.04 14.35 -15.06
C ASN A 171 13.26 15.50 -14.44
N TYR A 172 13.42 15.71 -13.13
CA TYR A 172 12.99 16.95 -12.53
C TYR A 172 13.65 18.15 -13.27
N PRO A 173 12.94 19.21 -13.63
CA PRO A 173 11.55 19.53 -13.24
C PRO A 173 10.45 19.03 -14.21
N ASN A 174 10.74 18.11 -15.08
CA ASN A 174 9.79 17.57 -16.04
C ASN A 174 8.80 16.61 -15.37
N ARG A 175 7.67 16.36 -16.03
CA ARG A 175 6.74 15.32 -15.61
C ARG A 175 7.42 13.95 -15.59
N GLY A 176 6.96 13.07 -14.71
CA GLY A 176 7.26 11.66 -14.83
C GLY A 176 6.69 11.07 -16.14
N THR A 177 7.20 9.91 -16.55
CA THR A 177 6.66 9.17 -17.69
C THR A 177 5.24 8.70 -17.43
N LEU A 178 4.40 8.66 -18.45
CA LEU A 178 3.07 8.09 -18.33
C LEU A 178 3.16 6.56 -18.18
N GLN A 179 2.46 6.02 -17.20
CA GLN A 179 2.54 4.59 -16.81
C GLN A 179 1.26 3.83 -17.20
N CYS A 180 0.74 4.01 -18.38
CA CYS A 180 -0.52 3.43 -18.87
C CYS A 180 -0.34 2.56 -20.13
N TYR A 181 0.81 1.93 -20.28
CA TYR A 181 1.18 1.14 -21.47
C TYR A 181 1.23 -0.38 -21.18
N SER A 182 0.66 -0.84 -20.08
CA SER A 182 0.50 -2.27 -19.83
C SER A 182 -0.60 -2.87 -20.72
N PRO A 183 -0.57 -4.18 -21.02
CA PRO A 183 -1.63 -4.84 -21.79
C PRO A 183 -3.04 -4.64 -21.20
N LEU A 184 -3.16 -4.65 -19.87
CA LEU A 184 -4.44 -4.42 -19.18
C LEU A 184 -4.91 -2.96 -19.35
N ALA A 185 -3.99 -1.99 -19.27
CA ALA A 185 -4.31 -0.59 -19.51
C ALA A 185 -4.79 -0.35 -20.95
N GLU A 186 -4.15 -0.99 -21.94
CA GLU A 186 -4.57 -0.91 -23.33
C GLU A 186 -5.96 -1.53 -23.54
N GLN A 187 -6.22 -2.67 -22.92
CA GLN A 187 -7.55 -3.33 -23.00
C GLN A 187 -8.63 -2.45 -22.38
N ASP A 188 -8.37 -1.85 -21.22
CA ASP A 188 -9.30 -0.95 -20.55
C ASP A 188 -9.57 0.30 -21.39
N TRP A 189 -8.54 0.90 -21.98
CA TRP A 189 -8.67 2.02 -22.90
C TRP A 189 -9.53 1.67 -24.12
N ARG A 190 -9.29 0.54 -24.74
CA ARG A 190 -10.08 0.06 -25.89
C ARG A 190 -11.55 -0.15 -25.51
N ARG A 191 -11.81 -0.73 -24.33
CA ARG A 191 -13.16 -0.89 -23.78
C ARG A 191 -13.85 0.46 -23.62
N TYR A 192 -13.20 1.40 -22.94
CA TYR A 192 -13.72 2.75 -22.70
C TYR A 192 -14.07 3.48 -24.02
N VAL A 193 -13.16 3.46 -24.98
CA VAL A 193 -13.39 4.12 -26.28
C VAL A 193 -14.57 3.48 -27.03
N LYS A 194 -14.67 2.15 -27.01
CA LYS A 194 -15.79 1.44 -27.63
C LYS A 194 -17.12 1.78 -26.97
N GLU A 195 -17.18 1.80 -25.65
CA GLU A 195 -18.39 2.17 -24.90
C GLU A 195 -18.81 3.62 -25.17
N LYS A 196 -17.83 4.54 -25.18
CA LYS A 196 -18.08 5.97 -25.32
C LYS A 196 -18.48 6.38 -26.76
N TYR A 197 -17.84 5.80 -27.75
CA TYR A 197 -17.99 6.22 -29.16
C TYR A 197 -18.74 5.21 -29.99
N GLN A 198 -19.13 4.04 -29.47
CA GLN A 198 -19.89 2.96 -30.10
C GLN A 198 -19.23 2.38 -31.38
N SER A 199 -18.03 2.82 -31.71
CA SER A 199 -17.23 2.29 -32.83
C SER A 199 -15.74 2.61 -32.56
N ILE A 200 -14.91 1.70 -33.00
CA ILE A 200 -13.46 1.91 -33.18
C ILE A 200 -13.18 1.57 -34.63
#